data_a377334cbb82096c96a39f26e0aed60e
#
_entry.id   a377334cbb82096c96a39f26e0aed60e
#
_cell.length_a   1.000
_cell.length_b   1.000
_cell.length_c   1.000
_cell.angle_alpha   90.00
_cell.angle_beta   90.00
_cell.angle_gamma   90.00
#
_symmetry.space_group_name_H-M   'P 1'
#
loop_
_entity.id
_entity.type
_entity.pdbx_description
1 polymer ?
#
loop_
_entity_poly.entity_id
_entity_poly.type
_entity_poly.pdbx_seq_one_letter_code
_entity_poly.pdbx_strand_id
1 'polypeptide(L)'
;WGEFCQTLDLTCVATGWTEPRALQNKAQRWVHEAIEEIATVLPFPLLGLDSDNGAEFINMHLFRYCTERGITFTRSRPYRKNDNCYVEQKNWPVVRQSVGYARYDTPPELEALGELSRVLRLYANFFQPQMKLGSKTRQGAKVIGFQEVCNAPYFCQVQEPEHYRWAEPVPDGPTVRRMQD
;
A
#
# COMPACT_ATOMS: atom_id res chain seq x y z
N TRP A 1 22.78 -3.17 -17.53
CA TRP A 1 21.60 -3.31 -16.65
C TRP A 1 22.00 -2.82 -15.26
N GLY A 2 22.01 -1.50 -15.03
CA GLY A 2 22.35 -0.93 -13.74
C GLY A 2 21.13 -0.85 -12.83
N GLU A 3 21.39 -0.68 -11.56
CA GLU A 3 20.39 -0.36 -10.54
C GLU A 3 19.83 1.03 -10.79
N PHE A 4 18.56 1.25 -10.49
CA PHE A 4 17.89 2.55 -10.63
C PHE A 4 16.87 2.74 -9.52
N CYS A 5 16.53 4.00 -9.26
CA CYS A 5 15.61 4.38 -8.21
C CYS A 5 14.24 3.72 -8.40
N GLN A 6 13.64 3.33 -7.30
CA GLN A 6 12.30 2.75 -7.24
C GLN A 6 11.43 3.59 -6.31
N THR A 7 10.13 3.41 -6.38
CA THR A 7 9.21 3.97 -5.39
C THR A 7 8.49 2.82 -4.70
N LEU A 8 8.59 2.79 -3.38
CA LEU A 8 7.73 1.98 -2.53
C LEU A 8 6.44 2.77 -2.28
N ASP A 9 5.30 2.13 -2.43
CA ASP A 9 4.01 2.70 -2.10
C ASP A 9 3.29 1.81 -1.09
N LEU A 10 3.10 2.32 0.12
CA LEU A 10 2.38 1.62 1.18
C LEU A 10 1.01 2.27 1.37
N THR A 11 -0.06 1.53 1.10
CA THR A 11 -1.43 2.04 1.22
C THR A 11 -2.24 1.25 2.24
N CYS A 12 -2.87 1.96 3.17
CA CYS A 12 -3.82 1.38 4.11
C CYS A 12 -5.10 0.94 3.39
N VAL A 13 -5.44 -0.35 3.47
CA VAL A 13 -6.62 -0.92 2.80
C VAL A 13 -7.92 -0.30 3.35
N ALA A 14 -7.98 -0.03 4.65
CA ALA A 14 -9.17 0.51 5.30
C ALA A 14 -9.42 1.98 4.94
N THR A 15 -8.42 2.83 5.13
CA THR A 15 -8.55 4.29 4.99
C THR A 15 -8.14 4.80 3.61
N GLY A 16 -7.29 4.05 2.88
CA GLY A 16 -6.60 4.52 1.67
C GLY A 16 -5.45 5.48 1.97
N TRP A 17 -5.05 5.64 3.23
CA TRP A 17 -3.85 6.41 3.59
C TRP A 17 -2.63 5.86 2.85
N THR A 18 -1.86 6.73 2.21
CA THR A 18 -0.80 6.35 1.28
C THR A 18 0.53 6.98 1.68
N GLU A 19 1.58 6.18 1.78
CA GLU A 19 2.95 6.59 2.13
C GLU A 19 3.91 6.18 1.01
N PRO A 20 4.15 7.04 0.01
CA PRO A 20 5.18 6.79 -1.00
C PRO A 20 6.57 7.08 -0.44
N ARG A 21 7.57 6.28 -0.83
CA ARG A 21 8.99 6.49 -0.52
C ARG A 21 9.85 6.22 -1.74
N ALA A 22 10.81 7.11 -1.99
CA ALA A 22 11.84 6.89 -2.99
C ALA A 22 12.91 5.95 -2.42
N LEU A 23 13.29 4.94 -3.20
CA LEU A 23 14.32 3.97 -2.85
C LEU A 23 15.46 4.05 -3.85
N GLN A 24 16.68 3.86 -3.40
CA GLN A 24 17.87 3.83 -4.25
C GLN A 24 17.78 2.72 -5.32
N ASN A 25 17.23 1.56 -4.93
CA ASN A 25 16.98 0.42 -5.81
C ASN A 25 16.03 -0.58 -5.12
N LYS A 26 15.83 -1.76 -5.74
CA LYS A 26 14.99 -2.84 -5.22
C LYS A 26 15.65 -3.72 -4.15
N ALA A 27 16.81 -3.36 -3.61
CA ALA A 27 17.44 -4.19 -2.60
C ALA A 27 16.57 -4.25 -1.33
N GLN A 28 16.45 -5.45 -0.78
CA GLN A 28 15.62 -5.77 0.39
C GLN A 28 15.87 -4.83 1.58
N ARG A 29 17.12 -4.40 1.78
CA ARG A 29 17.48 -3.47 2.86
C ARG A 29 16.77 -2.13 2.74
N TRP A 30 16.69 -1.55 1.54
CA TRP A 30 16.04 -0.26 1.32
C TRP A 30 14.54 -0.34 1.52
N VAL A 31 13.93 -1.45 1.09
CA VAL A 31 12.51 -1.71 1.33
C VAL A 31 12.22 -1.85 2.82
N HIS A 32 13.08 -2.58 3.54
CA HIS A 32 12.93 -2.77 4.98
C HIS A 32 13.08 -1.43 5.75
N GLU A 33 14.13 -0.67 5.48
CA GLU A 33 14.37 0.65 6.09
C GLU A 33 13.19 1.60 5.83
N ALA A 34 12.67 1.62 4.60
CA ALA A 34 11.53 2.45 4.26
C ALA A 34 10.23 2.02 5.01
N ILE A 35 9.99 0.73 5.18
CA ILE A 35 8.84 0.23 5.94
C ILE A 35 8.98 0.60 7.42
N GLU A 36 10.16 0.48 8.00
CA GLU A 36 10.42 0.92 9.38
C GLU A 36 10.17 2.41 9.55
N GLU A 37 10.70 3.23 8.65
CA GLU A 37 10.47 4.68 8.64
C GLU A 37 8.97 5.01 8.52
N ILE A 38 8.26 4.39 7.57
CA ILE A 38 6.83 4.57 7.38
C ILE A 38 6.07 4.22 8.67
N ALA A 39 6.40 3.10 9.31
CA ALA A 39 5.74 2.67 10.54
C ALA A 39 5.84 3.70 11.68
N THR A 40 6.89 4.54 11.69
CA THR A 40 7.05 5.59 12.71
C THR A 40 6.21 6.84 12.44
N VAL A 41 5.83 7.08 11.18
CA VAL A 41 5.11 8.30 10.76
C VAL A 41 3.63 8.07 10.44
N LEU A 42 3.18 6.80 10.44
CA LEU A 42 1.77 6.48 10.30
C LEU A 42 0.96 7.06 11.45
N PRO A 43 -0.21 7.66 11.19
CA PRO A 43 -1.08 8.20 12.25
C PRO A 43 -1.87 7.11 13.00
N PHE A 44 -1.61 5.84 12.71
CA PHE A 44 -2.23 4.66 13.31
C PHE A 44 -1.22 3.50 13.35
N PRO A 45 -1.44 2.50 14.21
CA PRO A 45 -0.53 1.36 14.31
C PRO A 45 -0.56 0.51 13.03
N LEU A 46 0.62 0.03 12.61
CA LEU A 46 0.76 -0.94 11.53
C LEU A 46 0.42 -2.34 12.07
N LEU A 47 -0.78 -2.84 11.80
CA LEU A 47 -1.26 -4.12 12.31
C LEU A 47 -1.01 -5.29 11.33
N GLY A 48 -0.95 -4.99 10.05
CA GLY A 48 -0.71 -5.99 9.00
C GLY A 48 -0.02 -5.37 7.80
N LEU A 49 0.75 -6.18 7.11
CA LEU A 49 1.44 -5.84 5.87
C LEU A 49 1.15 -6.92 4.84
N ASP A 50 0.55 -6.52 3.73
CA ASP A 50 0.33 -7.39 2.57
C ASP A 50 1.22 -6.96 1.41
N SER A 51 1.88 -7.91 0.77
CA SER A 51 2.78 -7.63 -0.35
C SER A 51 2.47 -8.53 -1.55
N ASP A 52 2.89 -8.09 -2.71
CA ASP A 52 2.95 -8.95 -3.89
C ASP A 52 4.06 -10.00 -3.76
N ASN A 53 4.31 -10.75 -4.86
CA ASN A 53 5.38 -11.74 -4.90
C ASN A 53 6.74 -11.14 -5.31
N GLY A 54 6.95 -9.84 -5.16
CA GLY A 54 8.23 -9.20 -5.43
C GLY A 54 9.35 -9.82 -4.59
N ALA A 55 10.49 -10.09 -5.22
CA ALA A 55 11.64 -10.69 -4.53
C ALA A 55 12.17 -9.79 -3.41
N GLU A 56 11.96 -8.50 -3.50
CA GLU A 56 12.30 -7.49 -2.51
C GLU A 56 11.57 -7.67 -1.17
N PHE A 57 10.37 -8.26 -1.19
CA PHE A 57 9.56 -8.56 0.00
C PHE A 57 9.77 -9.97 0.54
N ILE A 58 10.41 -10.85 -0.24
CA ILE A 58 10.71 -12.23 0.16
C ILE A 58 12.04 -12.23 0.93
N ASN A 59 12.02 -11.71 2.16
CA ASN A 59 13.23 -11.74 2.97
C ASN A 59 12.92 -12.05 4.45
N MET A 60 13.87 -12.74 5.08
CA MET A 60 13.78 -13.12 6.49
C MET A 60 13.85 -11.92 7.44
N HIS A 61 14.44 -10.82 7.01
CA HIS A 61 14.54 -9.61 7.85
C HIS A 61 13.16 -8.97 8.02
N LEU A 62 12.44 -8.77 6.92
CA LEU A 62 11.07 -8.23 6.96
C LEU A 62 10.12 -9.15 7.73
N PHE A 63 10.21 -10.46 7.51
CA PHE A 63 9.41 -11.44 8.24
C PHE A 63 9.68 -11.37 9.76
N ARG A 64 10.97 -11.35 10.16
CA ARG A 64 11.36 -11.24 11.57
C ARG A 64 10.87 -9.93 12.18
N TYR A 65 11.06 -8.82 11.50
CA TYR A 65 10.57 -7.50 11.89
C TYR A 65 9.07 -7.51 12.19
N CYS A 66 8.27 -8.06 11.28
CA CYS A 66 6.83 -8.18 11.47
C CYS A 66 6.47 -9.08 12.66
N THR A 67 7.15 -10.23 12.80
CA THR A 67 6.92 -11.18 13.88
C THR A 67 7.24 -10.58 15.25
N GLU A 68 8.37 -9.91 15.40
CA GLU A 68 8.80 -9.28 16.65
C GLU A 68 7.88 -8.15 17.10
N ARG A 69 7.20 -7.49 16.15
CA ARG A 69 6.25 -6.39 16.43
C ARG A 69 4.79 -6.81 16.42
N GLY A 70 4.50 -8.07 16.24
CA GLY A 70 3.13 -8.58 16.18
C GLY A 70 2.36 -8.12 14.94
N ILE A 71 3.07 -7.74 13.86
CA ILE A 71 2.48 -7.32 12.58
C ILE A 71 2.18 -8.58 11.77
N THR A 72 0.94 -8.75 11.35
CA THR A 72 0.56 -9.85 10.45
C THR A 72 1.16 -9.62 9.08
N PHE A 73 2.04 -10.51 8.63
CA PHE A 73 2.63 -10.44 7.30
C PHE A 73 1.96 -11.45 6.36
N THR A 74 1.44 -10.95 5.24
CA THR A 74 0.78 -11.75 4.21
C THR A 74 1.39 -11.46 2.85
N ARG A 75 1.20 -12.41 1.94
CA ARG A 75 1.71 -12.31 0.58
C ARG A 75 0.72 -12.90 -0.40
N SER A 76 0.54 -12.21 -1.53
CA SER A 76 -0.27 -12.69 -2.64
C SER A 76 0.19 -14.06 -3.13
N ARG A 77 -0.77 -14.93 -3.47
CA ARG A 77 -0.46 -16.25 -4.00
C ARG A 77 0.04 -16.15 -5.45
N PRO A 78 1.03 -16.96 -5.84
CA PRO A 78 1.48 -17.02 -7.22
C PRO A 78 0.29 -17.29 -8.17
N TYR A 79 0.25 -16.57 -9.30
CA TYR A 79 -0.76 -16.72 -10.36
C TYR A 79 -2.21 -16.40 -9.96
N ARG A 80 -2.45 -15.77 -8.81
CA ARG A 80 -3.78 -15.32 -8.35
C ARG A 80 -3.90 -13.81 -8.45
N LYS A 81 -4.28 -13.29 -9.63
CA LYS A 81 -4.42 -11.85 -9.89
C LYS A 81 -5.37 -11.12 -8.93
N ASN A 82 -6.39 -11.81 -8.43
CA ASN A 82 -7.34 -11.21 -7.50
C ASN A 82 -6.74 -10.88 -6.13
N ASP A 83 -5.63 -11.52 -5.76
CA ASP A 83 -4.95 -11.25 -4.49
C ASP A 83 -4.19 -9.91 -4.54
N ASN A 84 -3.83 -9.42 -5.73
CA ASN A 84 -3.08 -8.17 -5.93
C ASN A 84 -3.96 -6.91 -6.01
N CYS A 85 -5.27 -7.04 -5.91
CA CYS A 85 -6.18 -5.91 -6.16
C CYS A 85 -5.95 -4.71 -5.21
N TYR A 86 -5.47 -4.95 -4.00
CA TYR A 86 -5.16 -3.90 -3.03
C TYR A 86 -3.75 -3.34 -3.21
N VAL A 87 -2.77 -4.17 -3.53
CA VAL A 87 -1.36 -3.79 -3.69
C VAL A 87 -1.16 -2.84 -4.89
N GLU A 88 -1.90 -3.04 -5.98
CA GLU A 88 -1.74 -2.25 -7.20
C GLU A 88 -2.57 -0.95 -7.23
N GLN A 89 -3.49 -0.78 -6.29
CA GLN A 89 -4.57 0.22 -6.38
C GLN A 89 -4.09 1.67 -6.41
N LYS A 90 -3.04 2.01 -5.70
CA LYS A 90 -2.54 3.39 -5.58
C LYS A 90 -1.25 3.67 -6.36
N ASN A 91 -0.54 2.65 -6.77
CA ASN A 91 0.71 2.82 -7.51
C ASN A 91 0.51 3.67 -8.78
N TRP A 92 -0.55 3.41 -9.58
CA TRP A 92 -0.77 4.15 -10.79
C TRP A 92 -1.21 5.61 -10.55
N PRO A 93 -2.30 5.89 -9.77
CA PRO A 93 -2.80 7.26 -9.65
C PRO A 93 -1.91 8.18 -8.80
N VAL A 94 -1.14 7.67 -7.87
CA VAL A 94 -0.29 8.49 -7.01
C VAL A 94 1.13 8.55 -7.56
N VAL A 95 1.75 7.39 -7.80
CA VAL A 95 3.17 7.32 -8.16
C VAL A 95 3.36 7.51 -9.66
N ARG A 96 2.76 6.65 -10.49
CA ARG A 96 3.06 6.63 -11.93
C ARG A 96 2.64 7.88 -12.68
N GLN A 97 1.54 8.51 -12.30
CA GLN A 97 1.11 9.77 -12.90
C GLN A 97 2.06 10.92 -12.57
N SER A 98 2.72 10.89 -11.41
CA SER A 98 3.58 11.97 -10.94
C SER A 98 5.06 11.75 -11.28
N VAL A 99 5.55 10.52 -11.11
CA VAL A 99 6.95 10.15 -11.35
C VAL A 99 7.20 9.75 -12.80
N GLY A 100 6.18 9.21 -13.49
CA GLY A 100 6.31 8.69 -14.85
C GLY A 100 7.03 7.35 -14.92
N TYR A 101 7.64 7.09 -16.09
CA TYR A 101 8.33 5.84 -16.41
C TYR A 101 9.82 6.06 -16.74
N ALA A 102 10.33 7.28 -16.51
CA ALA A 102 11.73 7.57 -16.72
C ALA A 102 12.60 6.76 -15.75
N ARG A 103 13.84 6.54 -16.17
CA ARG A 103 14.84 5.88 -15.35
C ARG A 103 15.65 6.95 -14.61
N TYR A 104 15.66 6.85 -13.31
CA TYR A 104 16.42 7.73 -12.41
C TYR A 104 17.48 6.87 -11.74
N ASP A 105 18.75 7.26 -11.79
CA ASP A 105 19.84 6.46 -11.26
C ASP A 105 20.96 7.29 -10.60
N THR A 106 20.76 8.60 -10.48
CA THR A 106 21.73 9.50 -9.84
C THR A 106 21.29 9.93 -8.43
N PRO A 107 22.24 10.27 -7.53
CA PRO A 107 21.88 10.76 -6.19
C PRO A 107 20.99 12.00 -6.18
N PRO A 108 21.18 13.04 -7.03
CA PRO A 108 20.28 14.18 -7.08
C PRO A 108 18.86 13.81 -7.51
N GLU A 109 18.70 12.85 -8.40
CA GLU A 109 17.39 12.35 -8.81
C GLU A 109 16.69 11.60 -7.67
N LEU A 110 17.41 10.79 -6.90
CA LEU A 110 16.88 10.14 -5.71
C LEU A 110 16.40 11.16 -4.67
N GLU A 111 17.15 12.23 -4.45
CA GLU A 111 16.77 13.32 -3.56
C GLU A 111 15.50 14.02 -4.05
N ALA A 112 15.44 14.36 -5.34
CA ALA A 112 14.26 14.97 -5.95
C ALA A 112 13.02 14.06 -5.87
N LEU A 113 13.17 12.74 -6.07
CA LEU A 113 12.10 11.76 -5.88
C LEU A 113 11.65 11.68 -4.42
N GLY A 114 12.57 11.81 -3.47
CA GLY A 114 12.27 11.88 -2.04
C GLY A 114 11.43 13.11 -1.70
N GLU A 115 11.79 14.29 -2.21
CA GLU A 115 11.01 15.52 -2.05
C GLU A 115 9.62 15.39 -2.67
N LEU A 116 9.55 14.88 -3.91
CA LEU A 116 8.28 14.63 -4.57
C LEU A 116 7.39 13.68 -3.76
N SER A 117 7.96 12.60 -3.21
CA SER A 117 7.22 11.64 -2.38
C SER A 117 6.60 12.30 -1.16
N ARG A 118 7.31 13.23 -0.51
CA ARG A 118 6.79 13.99 0.63
C ARG A 118 5.57 14.85 0.24
N VAL A 119 5.63 15.52 -0.90
CA VAL A 119 4.51 16.34 -1.40
C VAL A 119 3.33 15.46 -1.81
N LEU A 120 3.59 14.35 -2.52
CA LEU A 120 2.56 13.39 -2.94
C LEU A 120 1.84 12.76 -1.74
N ARG A 121 2.57 12.44 -0.67
CA ARG A 121 1.99 11.98 0.58
C ARG A 121 0.94 12.96 1.13
N LEU A 122 1.30 14.24 1.21
CA LEU A 122 0.38 15.28 1.68
C LEU A 122 -0.82 15.43 0.75
N TYR A 123 -0.57 15.50 -0.54
CA TYR A 123 -1.63 15.62 -1.55
C TYR A 123 -2.61 14.46 -1.49
N ALA A 124 -2.10 13.22 -1.53
CA ALA A 124 -2.95 12.03 -1.55
C ALA A 124 -3.78 11.87 -0.28
N ASN A 125 -3.22 12.22 0.89
CA ASN A 125 -3.87 11.96 2.17
C ASN A 125 -4.81 13.09 2.63
N PHE A 126 -4.55 14.32 2.23
CA PHE A 126 -5.32 15.47 2.73
C PHE A 126 -6.20 16.14 1.66
N PHE A 127 -5.84 16.02 0.39
CA PHE A 127 -6.52 16.78 -0.67
C PHE A 127 -7.18 15.91 -1.73
N GLN A 128 -6.74 14.67 -1.93
CA GLN A 128 -7.29 13.82 -2.97
C GLN A 128 -8.48 13.01 -2.47
N PRO A 129 -9.72 13.29 -2.93
CA PRO A 129 -10.88 12.50 -2.57
C PRO A 129 -10.77 11.09 -3.16
N GLN A 130 -11.40 10.13 -2.48
CA GLN A 130 -11.43 8.74 -2.90
C GLN A 130 -12.84 8.31 -3.26
N MET A 131 -12.94 7.40 -4.22
CA MET A 131 -14.20 6.71 -4.52
C MET A 131 -14.20 5.36 -3.81
N LYS A 132 -15.17 5.15 -2.94
CA LYS A 132 -15.41 3.86 -2.29
C LYS A 132 -16.70 3.24 -2.81
N LEU A 133 -16.76 1.91 -2.83
CA LEU A 133 -17.99 1.20 -3.18
C LEU A 133 -18.93 1.25 -1.97
N GLY A 134 -19.96 2.11 -2.05
CA GLY A 134 -20.98 2.25 -1.00
C GLY A 134 -21.93 1.09 -0.96
N SER A 135 -22.44 0.65 -2.13
CA SER A 135 -23.35 -0.48 -2.20
C SER A 135 -23.18 -1.29 -3.49
N LYS A 136 -23.54 -2.57 -3.44
CA LYS A 136 -23.48 -3.48 -4.57
C LYS A 136 -24.76 -4.31 -4.61
N THR A 137 -25.54 -4.12 -5.66
CA THR A 137 -26.82 -4.84 -5.85
C THR A 137 -26.74 -5.73 -7.08
N ARG A 138 -27.21 -6.95 -6.97
CA ARG A 138 -27.29 -7.89 -8.08
C ARG A 138 -28.73 -7.92 -8.65
N GLN A 139 -28.83 -7.62 -9.93
CA GLN A 139 -30.12 -7.73 -10.68
C GLN A 139 -29.92 -8.77 -11.80
N GLY A 140 -30.33 -10.01 -11.55
CA GLY A 140 -30.10 -11.13 -12.47
C GLY A 140 -28.60 -11.40 -12.69
N ALA A 141 -28.14 -11.37 -13.94
CA ALA A 141 -26.75 -11.53 -14.31
C ALA A 141 -25.91 -10.24 -14.15
N LYS A 142 -26.56 -9.07 -14.00
CA LYS A 142 -25.89 -7.77 -13.92
C LYS A 142 -25.63 -7.37 -12.48
N VAL A 143 -24.43 -6.92 -12.21
CA VAL A 143 -24.04 -6.34 -10.92
C VAL A 143 -23.96 -4.82 -11.08
N ILE A 144 -24.73 -4.10 -10.27
CA ILE A 144 -24.74 -2.64 -10.22
C ILE A 144 -24.06 -2.23 -8.90
N GLY A 145 -22.96 -1.49 -9.01
CA GLY A 145 -22.27 -0.92 -7.87
C GLY A 145 -22.50 0.59 -7.82
N PHE A 146 -22.88 1.11 -6.68
CA PHE A 146 -22.89 2.54 -6.40
C PHE A 146 -21.57 2.92 -5.74
N GLN A 147 -20.87 3.87 -6.35
CA GLN A 147 -19.64 4.41 -5.79
C GLN A 147 -19.96 5.74 -5.13
N GLU A 148 -19.48 5.90 -3.91
CA GLU A 148 -19.59 7.13 -3.16
C GLU A 148 -18.23 7.84 -3.16
N VAL A 149 -18.26 9.16 -3.33
CA VAL A 149 -17.06 9.98 -3.19
C VAL A 149 -16.84 10.19 -1.69
N CYS A 150 -15.80 9.58 -1.16
CA CYS A 150 -15.36 9.84 0.21
C CYS A 150 -14.39 11.02 0.23
N ASN A 151 -14.32 11.69 1.37
CA ASN A 151 -13.28 12.67 1.63
C ASN A 151 -11.88 12.04 1.50
N ALA A 152 -10.85 12.89 1.47
CA ALA A 152 -9.46 12.42 1.50
C ALA A 152 -9.21 11.50 2.73
N PRO A 153 -8.23 10.60 2.67
CA PRO A 153 -7.97 9.59 3.72
C PRO A 153 -7.91 10.14 5.14
N TYR A 154 -7.35 11.32 5.32
CA TYR A 154 -7.29 11.98 6.63
C TYR A 154 -8.69 12.20 7.23
N PHE A 155 -9.63 12.72 6.47
CA PHE A 155 -10.98 12.97 6.95
C PHE A 155 -11.76 11.69 7.23
N CYS A 156 -11.58 10.66 6.40
CA CYS A 156 -12.18 9.36 6.65
C CYS A 156 -11.72 8.77 7.99
N GLN A 157 -10.44 8.93 8.34
CA GLN A 157 -9.89 8.40 9.58
C GLN A 157 -10.38 9.14 10.82
N VAL A 158 -10.53 10.47 10.74
CA VAL A 158 -10.89 11.33 11.89
C VAL A 158 -12.39 11.35 12.13
N GLN A 159 -13.21 11.33 11.07
CA GLN A 159 -14.65 11.50 11.18
C GLN A 159 -15.43 10.20 11.42
N GLU A 160 -14.91 9.07 10.98
CA GLU A 160 -15.60 7.77 11.04
C GLU A 160 -14.71 6.62 11.53
N PRO A 161 -14.09 6.74 12.71
CA PRO A 161 -13.17 5.71 13.19
C PRO A 161 -13.85 4.34 13.40
N GLU A 162 -15.17 4.31 13.61
CA GLU A 162 -15.90 3.07 13.86
C GLU A 162 -16.15 2.23 12.61
N HIS A 163 -16.17 2.82 11.43
CA HIS A 163 -16.33 2.10 10.15
C HIS A 163 -15.07 1.34 9.72
N TYR A 164 -13.94 1.58 10.36
CA TYR A 164 -12.63 0.98 10.04
C TYR A 164 -12.17 -0.05 11.06
N ARG A 165 -13.08 -0.66 11.80
CA ARG A 165 -12.75 -1.93 12.47
C ARG A 165 -12.33 -2.90 11.38
N TRP A 166 -11.16 -3.50 11.55
CA TRP A 166 -10.74 -4.64 10.76
C TRP A 166 -11.93 -5.61 10.74
N ALA A 167 -12.54 -5.80 9.57
CA ALA A 167 -13.51 -6.86 9.43
C ALA A 167 -12.81 -8.12 9.95
N GLU A 168 -13.46 -8.82 10.88
CA GLU A 168 -13.00 -10.15 11.25
C GLU A 168 -12.73 -10.91 9.96
N PRO A 169 -11.65 -11.71 9.88
CA PRO A 169 -11.30 -12.41 8.67
C PRO A 169 -12.57 -13.11 8.17
N VAL A 170 -13.05 -12.71 7.01
CA VAL A 170 -14.23 -13.33 6.39
C VAL A 170 -13.88 -14.80 6.25
N PRO A 171 -14.62 -15.74 6.86
CA PRO A 171 -14.26 -17.16 6.90
C PRO A 171 -13.99 -17.78 5.53
N ASP A 172 -14.55 -17.18 4.47
CA ASP A 172 -14.44 -17.61 3.07
C ASP A 172 -13.68 -16.61 2.18
N GLY A 173 -12.94 -15.66 2.75
CA GLY A 173 -12.04 -14.77 2.01
C GLY A 173 -10.88 -15.56 1.40
N PRO A 174 -10.19 -15.04 0.35
CA PRO A 174 -9.05 -15.73 -0.23
C PRO A 174 -8.04 -16.04 0.87
N THR A 175 -7.78 -17.35 1.07
CA THR A 175 -6.89 -17.83 2.13
C THR A 175 -5.47 -17.34 1.84
N VAL A 176 -5.10 -16.27 2.48
CA VAL A 176 -3.73 -15.76 2.46
C VAL A 176 -2.89 -16.71 3.31
N ARG A 177 -1.97 -17.45 2.70
CA ARG A 177 -1.07 -18.33 3.44
C ARG A 177 -0.20 -17.48 4.36
N ARG A 178 -0.29 -17.72 5.66
CA ARG A 178 0.74 -17.31 6.61
C ARG A 178 2.04 -17.97 6.17
N MET A 179 3.11 -17.22 6.11
CA MET A 179 4.44 -17.81 5.99
C MET A 179 4.79 -18.49 7.32
N GLN A 180 4.32 -19.73 7.48
CA GLN A 180 4.86 -20.70 8.41
C GLN A 180 5.31 -21.84 7.49
N ASP A 181 6.58 -21.81 7.12
CA ASP A 181 7.49 -22.95 6.82
C ASP A 181 8.68 -22.40 6.01
#